data_ac9a2e3082d2fdc95a22bd19738fd69f
#
_entry.id   ac9a2e3082d2fdc95a22bd19738fd69f
#
_cell.length_a   1.000
_cell.length_b   1.000
_cell.length_c   1.000
_cell.angle_alpha   90.00
_cell.angle_beta   90.00
_cell.angle_gamma   90.00
#
_symmetry.space_group_name_H-M   'P 1'
#
loop_
_entity.id
_entity.type
_entity.pdbx_description
1 polymer ?
#
loop_
_entity_poly.entity_id
_entity_poly.type
_entity_poly.pdbx_seq_one_letter_code
_entity_poly.pdbx_strand_id
1 'polypeptide(L)'
;MIEVIVNRPSFEYDIHSLVKSFFPREDVQIHVQDTFTEDTALRISVEFTDETVSICLMEQGEEKESGASVINYAERKETKNRLKRQLYQLLCAYTGQTLPWGTLTGIR
;
A
#
# COMPACT_ATOMS: atom_id res chain seq x y z
N MET A 1 8.29 13.11 -0.12
CA MET A 1 7.94 12.14 0.94
C MET A 1 6.63 11.45 0.62
N ILE A 2 6.55 10.18 0.93
CA ILE A 2 5.35 9.39 0.75
C ILE A 2 4.83 8.98 2.11
N GLU A 3 3.54 9.20 2.36
CA GLU A 3 2.90 8.79 3.61
C GLU A 3 1.87 7.73 3.34
N VAL A 4 1.89 6.70 4.18
CA VAL A 4 0.91 5.63 4.16
C VAL A 4 0.18 5.66 5.50
N ILE A 5 -1.14 5.67 5.45
CA ILE A 5 -1.95 5.60 6.65
C ILE A 5 -2.78 4.34 6.61
N VAL A 6 -2.62 3.53 7.65
CA VAL A 6 -3.40 2.29 7.83
C VAL A 6 -4.32 2.47 9.02
N ASN A 7 -5.51 1.88 8.97
CA ASN A 7 -6.44 1.99 10.08
C ASN A 7 -6.22 0.92 11.15
N ARG A 8 -5.36 -0.06 10.89
CA ARG A 8 -4.99 -1.12 11.85
C ARG A 8 -3.49 -1.39 11.77
N PRO A 9 -2.83 -1.73 12.88
CA PRO A 9 -1.40 -2.05 12.89
C PRO A 9 -1.13 -3.45 12.34
N SER A 10 -1.38 -3.65 11.05
CA SER A 10 -1.18 -4.94 10.38
C SER A 10 -0.43 -4.75 9.07
N PHE A 11 0.55 -5.63 8.83
CA PHE A 11 1.30 -5.68 7.57
C PHE A 11 2.06 -4.39 7.25
N GLU A 12 2.40 -3.58 8.25
CA GLU A 12 3.11 -2.32 8.04
C GLU A 12 4.44 -2.51 7.33
N TYR A 13 5.21 -3.50 7.75
CA TYR A 13 6.51 -3.79 7.14
C TYR A 13 6.36 -4.17 5.67
N ASP A 14 5.38 -5.01 5.36
CA ASP A 14 5.15 -5.46 3.99
C ASP A 14 4.72 -4.30 3.09
N ILE A 15 3.86 -3.43 3.60
CA ILE A 15 3.42 -2.25 2.86
C ILE A 15 4.60 -1.30 2.63
N HIS A 16 5.38 -1.03 3.67
CA HIS A 16 6.54 -0.15 3.57
C HIS A 16 7.55 -0.67 2.55
N SER A 17 7.89 -1.96 2.63
CA SER A 17 8.84 -2.57 1.70
C SER A 17 8.37 -2.46 0.26
N LEU A 18 7.10 -2.71 0.01
CA LEU A 18 6.56 -2.66 -1.34
C LEU A 18 6.58 -1.25 -1.90
N VAL A 19 6.11 -0.28 -1.12
CA VAL A 19 6.12 1.12 -1.54
C VAL A 19 7.55 1.59 -1.78
N LYS A 20 8.48 1.24 -0.89
CA LYS A 20 9.89 1.63 -1.01
C LYS A 20 10.53 1.04 -2.26
N SER A 21 10.09 -0.15 -2.69
CA SER A 21 10.59 -0.76 -3.92
C SER A 21 10.26 0.05 -5.16
N PHE A 22 9.11 0.70 -5.18
CA PHE A 22 8.70 1.58 -6.28
C PHE A 22 9.33 2.97 -6.19
N PHE A 23 9.65 3.42 -4.99
CA PHE A 23 10.17 4.76 -4.75
C PHE A 23 11.43 4.68 -3.86
N PRO A 24 12.52 4.09 -4.37
CA PRO A 24 13.70 3.84 -3.53
C PRO A 24 14.40 5.11 -3.05
N ARG A 25 14.16 6.24 -3.71
CA ARG A 25 14.78 7.52 -3.36
C ARG A 25 13.88 8.38 -2.48
N GLU A 26 12.64 7.96 -2.26
CA GLU A 26 11.70 8.70 -1.45
C GLU A 26 11.70 8.20 -0.01
N ASP A 27 11.42 9.09 0.90
CA ASP A 27 11.19 8.72 2.29
C ASP A 27 9.74 8.22 2.42
N VAL A 28 9.57 7.01 2.93
CA VAL A 28 8.26 6.39 3.09
C VAL A 28 7.97 6.24 4.58
N GLN A 29 6.88 6.82 5.03
CA GLN A 29 6.45 6.76 6.42
C GLN A 29 5.09 6.13 6.52
N ILE A 30 4.90 5.25 7.52
CA ILE A 30 3.63 4.60 7.78
C ILE A 30 3.13 5.04 9.15
N HIS A 31 1.88 5.47 9.20
CA HIS A 31 1.20 5.87 10.42
C HIS A 31 -0.05 5.03 10.61
N VAL A 32 -0.36 4.70 11.86
CA VAL A 32 -1.55 3.94 12.20
C VAL A 32 -2.57 4.88 12.82
N GLN A 33 -3.78 4.93 12.25
CA GLN A 33 -4.89 5.75 12.74
C GLN A 33 -4.52 7.22 12.92
N ASP A 34 -3.87 7.78 11.91
CA ASP A 34 -3.39 9.15 11.93
C ASP A 34 -3.93 9.92 10.72
N THR A 35 -3.54 11.17 10.60
CA THR A 35 -3.89 12.01 9.47
C THR A 35 -2.66 12.37 8.66
N PHE A 36 -2.87 12.65 7.37
CA PHE A 36 -1.78 13.04 6.48
C PHE A 36 -1.28 14.45 6.81
N THR A 37 0.03 14.66 6.64
CA THR A 37 0.59 16.01 6.72
C THR A 37 0.34 16.75 5.41
N GLU A 38 0.45 18.08 5.44
CA GLU A 38 0.12 18.90 4.28
C GLU A 38 1.16 18.81 3.16
N ASP A 39 2.40 18.51 3.49
CA ASP A 39 3.50 18.55 2.53
C ASP A 39 3.78 17.20 1.85
N THR A 40 2.87 16.26 1.95
CA THR A 40 3.06 14.93 1.40
C THR A 40 2.78 14.92 -0.10
N ALA A 41 3.75 14.46 -0.91
CA ALA A 41 3.60 14.38 -2.35
C ALA A 41 2.62 13.28 -2.75
N LEU A 42 2.72 12.10 -2.15
CA LEU A 42 1.85 10.96 -2.41
C LEU A 42 1.31 10.44 -1.09
N ARG A 43 0.00 10.23 -1.05
CA ARG A 43 -0.70 9.71 0.11
C ARG A 43 -1.33 8.38 -0.24
N ILE A 44 -1.04 7.37 0.57
CA ILE A 44 -1.60 6.04 0.38
C ILE A 44 -2.44 5.70 1.61
N SER A 45 -3.72 5.45 1.37
CA SER A 45 -4.65 5.06 2.43
C SER A 45 -4.92 3.57 2.31
N VAL A 46 -4.73 2.83 3.40
CA VAL A 46 -5.02 1.40 3.45
C VAL A 46 -6.02 1.17 4.57
N GLU A 47 -7.22 0.79 4.21
CA GLU A 47 -8.31 0.62 5.16
C GLU A 47 -8.77 -0.82 5.19
N PHE A 48 -8.65 -1.45 6.36
CA PHE A 48 -9.12 -2.81 6.59
C PHE A 48 -10.52 -2.77 7.19
N THR A 49 -11.42 -3.54 6.62
CA THR A 49 -12.73 -3.80 7.20
C THR A 49 -12.81 -5.27 7.63
N ASP A 50 -13.98 -5.75 8.02
CA ASP A 50 -14.12 -7.14 8.47
C ASP A 50 -13.82 -8.14 7.36
N GLU A 51 -14.09 -7.79 6.11
CA GLU A 51 -13.97 -8.72 4.98
C GLU A 51 -13.16 -8.18 3.80
N THR A 52 -12.74 -6.91 3.86
CA THR A 52 -12.05 -6.29 2.73
C THR A 52 -10.88 -5.44 3.17
N VAL A 53 -10.00 -5.15 2.21
CA VAL A 53 -9.00 -4.11 2.34
C VAL A 53 -9.16 -3.17 1.15
N SER A 54 -9.23 -1.87 1.42
CA SER A 54 -9.36 -0.84 0.40
C SER A 54 -8.08 0.00 0.39
N ILE A 55 -7.58 0.29 -0.80
CA ILE A 55 -6.36 1.06 -0.98
C ILE A 55 -6.67 2.24 -1.91
N CYS A 56 -6.22 3.43 -1.53
CA CYS A 56 -6.41 4.63 -2.34
C CYS A 56 -5.09 5.38 -2.41
N LEU A 57 -4.67 5.75 -3.62
CA LEU A 57 -3.50 6.57 -3.87
C LEU A 57 -3.97 7.97 -4.24
N MET A 58 -3.52 8.96 -3.48
CA MET A 58 -3.90 10.36 -3.68
C MET A 58 -2.67 11.22 -3.88
N GLU A 59 -2.71 12.09 -4.88
CA GLU A 59 -1.66 13.05 -5.16
C GLU A 59 -2.26 14.45 -5.20
N GLN A 60 -1.76 15.32 -4.34
CA GLN A 60 -2.23 16.70 -4.25
C GLN A 60 -3.75 16.81 -4.03
N GLY A 61 -4.29 15.93 -3.20
CA GLY A 61 -5.71 15.92 -2.89
C GLY A 61 -6.59 15.26 -3.93
N GLU A 62 -6.01 14.72 -4.99
CA GLU A 62 -6.75 14.09 -6.08
C GLU A 62 -6.51 12.57 -6.08
N GLU A 63 -7.57 11.79 -6.15
CA GLU A 63 -7.46 10.34 -6.22
C GLU A 63 -6.94 9.92 -7.59
N LYS A 64 -5.82 9.21 -7.59
CA LYS A 64 -5.19 8.74 -8.82
C LYS A 64 -5.49 7.28 -9.12
N GLU A 65 -5.42 6.43 -8.10
CA GLU A 65 -5.71 5.02 -8.24
C GLU A 65 -6.39 4.53 -6.97
N SER A 66 -7.29 3.57 -7.10
CA SER A 66 -7.93 2.95 -5.94
C SER A 66 -8.40 1.55 -6.28
N GLY A 67 -8.56 0.73 -5.25
CA GLY A 67 -9.04 -0.63 -5.41
C GLY A 67 -9.33 -1.26 -4.08
N ALA A 68 -10.05 -2.38 -4.11
CA ALA A 68 -10.39 -3.13 -2.91
C ALA A 68 -10.31 -4.62 -3.21
N SER A 69 -9.99 -5.41 -2.19
CA SER A 69 -9.91 -6.86 -2.29
C SER A 69 -10.61 -7.50 -1.10
N VAL A 70 -11.24 -8.65 -1.34
CA VAL A 70 -11.81 -9.46 -0.26
C VAL A 70 -10.68 -10.17 0.46
N ILE A 71 -10.71 -10.15 1.78
CA ILE A 71 -9.70 -10.80 2.61
C ILE A 71 -10.35 -11.73 3.61
N ASN A 72 -9.54 -12.65 4.14
CA ASN A 72 -9.95 -13.59 5.17
C ASN A 72 -8.88 -13.59 6.26
N TYR A 73 -9.22 -13.03 7.42
CA TYR A 73 -8.25 -12.90 8.52
C TYR A 73 -7.83 -14.25 9.11
N ALA A 74 -8.62 -15.29 8.92
CA ALA A 74 -8.23 -16.63 9.33
C ALA A 74 -7.04 -17.15 8.52
N GLU A 75 -6.83 -16.61 7.34
CA GLU A 75 -5.72 -16.96 6.46
C GLU A 75 -4.79 -15.78 6.28
N ARG A 76 -3.93 -15.55 7.28
CA ARG A 76 -3.07 -14.37 7.31
C ARG A 76 -2.13 -14.29 6.11
N LYS A 77 -1.57 -15.41 5.69
CA LYS A 77 -0.64 -15.44 4.56
C LYS A 77 -1.35 -15.04 3.26
N GLU A 78 -2.55 -15.55 3.05
CA GLU A 78 -3.33 -15.20 1.86
C GLU A 78 -3.76 -13.74 1.90
N THR A 79 -4.17 -13.25 3.06
CA THR A 79 -4.53 -11.85 3.24
C THR A 79 -3.36 -10.94 2.90
N LYS A 80 -2.16 -11.27 3.39
CA LYS A 80 -0.95 -10.52 3.08
C LYS A 80 -0.67 -10.51 1.58
N ASN A 81 -0.78 -11.67 0.92
CA ASN A 81 -0.52 -11.77 -0.50
C ASN A 81 -1.52 -10.95 -1.33
N ARG A 82 -2.80 -10.97 -0.94
CA ARG A 82 -3.82 -10.18 -1.63
C ARG A 82 -3.59 -8.69 -1.45
N LEU A 83 -3.25 -8.26 -0.25
CA LEU A 83 -2.92 -6.86 0.04
C LEU A 83 -1.73 -6.41 -0.80
N LYS A 84 -0.66 -7.18 -0.81
CA LYS A 84 0.55 -6.83 -1.56
C LYS A 84 0.28 -6.80 -3.06
N ARG A 85 -0.49 -7.75 -3.57
CA ARG A 85 -0.82 -7.78 -5.00
C ARG A 85 -1.67 -6.58 -5.39
N GLN A 86 -2.67 -6.24 -4.58
CA GLN A 86 -3.52 -5.08 -4.85
C GLN A 86 -2.72 -3.79 -4.85
N LEU A 87 -1.88 -3.61 -3.84
CA LEU A 87 -1.01 -2.43 -3.76
C LEU A 87 -0.03 -2.39 -4.92
N TYR A 88 0.57 -3.53 -5.27
CA TYR A 88 1.47 -3.64 -6.41
C TYR A 88 0.79 -3.20 -7.71
N GLN A 89 -0.42 -3.68 -7.97
CA GLN A 89 -1.15 -3.30 -9.18
C GLN A 89 -1.45 -1.81 -9.24
N LEU A 90 -1.84 -1.22 -8.12
CA LEU A 90 -2.13 0.21 -8.06
C LEU A 90 -0.86 1.04 -8.25
N LEU A 91 0.25 0.62 -7.66
CA LEU A 91 1.53 1.31 -7.85
C LEU A 91 2.04 1.19 -9.27
N CYS A 92 1.86 0.04 -9.91
CA CYS A 92 2.20 -0.12 -11.33
C CYS A 92 1.39 0.84 -12.20
N ALA A 93 0.09 0.95 -11.95
CA ALA A 93 -0.78 1.85 -12.71
C ALA A 93 -0.39 3.31 -12.48
N TYR A 94 -0.09 3.66 -11.24
CA TYR A 94 0.27 5.04 -10.90
C TYR A 94 1.62 5.46 -11.47
N THR A 95 2.64 4.59 -11.37
CA THR A 95 4.00 4.92 -11.79
C THR A 95 4.29 4.63 -13.25
N GLY A 96 3.51 3.76 -13.87
CA GLY A 96 3.80 3.25 -15.21
C GLY A 96 4.96 2.26 -15.23
N GLN A 97 5.43 1.80 -14.07
CA GLN A 97 6.52 0.83 -13.94
C GLN A 97 5.99 -0.54 -13.57
N THR A 98 6.70 -1.57 -14.01
CA THR A 98 6.41 -2.94 -13.62
C THR A 98 7.67 -3.54 -13.02
N LEU A 99 7.59 -3.99 -11.77
CA LEU A 99 8.70 -4.61 -11.06
C LEU A 99 8.47 -6.12 -10.94
N PRO A 100 9.54 -6.93 -10.86
CA PRO A 100 9.41 -8.37 -10.72
C PRO A 100 8.70 -8.73 -9.40
N TRP A 101 7.57 -9.41 -9.51
CA TRP A 101 6.76 -9.76 -8.34
C TRP A 101 7.51 -10.65 -7.35
N GLY A 102 8.26 -11.62 -7.84
CA GLY A 102 9.04 -12.50 -6.99
C GLY A 102 10.04 -11.75 -6.11
N THR A 103 10.71 -10.74 -6.67
CA THR A 103 11.65 -9.91 -5.93
C THR A 103 10.94 -9.11 -4.84
N LEU A 104 9.77 -8.56 -5.17
CA LEU A 104 9.01 -7.73 -4.24
C LEU A 104 8.44 -8.53 -3.07
N THR A 105 8.09 -9.78 -3.29
CA THR A 105 7.53 -10.64 -2.25
C THR A 105 8.58 -11.40 -1.46
N GLY A 106 9.84 -11.35 -1.89
CA GLY A 106 10.91 -12.11 -1.25
C GLY A 106 10.92 -13.58 -1.62
N ILE A 107 10.10 -13.99 -2.56
CA ILE A 107 10.06 -15.37 -3.05
C ILE A 107 11.17 -15.55 -4.08
N ARG A 108 11.93 -16.60 -3.93
CA ARG A 108 13.06 -16.88 -4.81
C ARG A 108 12.98 -18.28 -5.38
#